data_bf736c6a518b1f66c33fc19ad7ade7d6
#
_entry.id   bf736c6a518b1f66c33fc19ad7ade7d6
#
_cell.length_a   1.000
_cell.length_b   1.000
_cell.length_c   1.000
_cell.angle_alpha   90.00
_cell.angle_beta   90.00
_cell.angle_gamma   90.00
#
_symmetry.space_group_name_H-M   'P 1'
#
loop_
_entity.id
_entity.type
_entity.pdbx_description
1 polymer ?
#
loop_
_entity_poly.entity_id
_entity_poly.type
_entity_poly.pdbx_seq_one_letter_code
_entity_poly.pdbx_strand_id
1 'polypeptide(L)'
;MSEKFFDYYAKYAQETPDKVLLRIDDNELTYAQFMEKTAVLGSALKKIGIGEDDKVGICMPNSIEWFVVYWSAVRIGAQPVPMDPQSGSLELSKLIPATTSKVMFITEKYRNNNIIAAISALVPSQITLERVVCFADNNLIPNDDCYISAEKFMAEYGSSDCDIYEPEYLHTLSLACTSGSTGIPKLLSVPSGGFLSTQKDMGDYLEFRADDVMMLGMTLYHQGGFGMGQQMVLKGGTVMYQPQFNPVTFLETIQKYKVSIIQLTSTLAKVLLSTPDFDKYDLSSVRISYWAGEVLPKEIADIFVEKLGIRVVNVIGSSETCTMVVWDSAIDNGTDPSDFKKLSFTDVRVIDENKNDVAEGETGELLVYTDGVITEYFGNPELSAEKILTDEQGRRWFCTGDLVNKLPGGIVRFAGRSKRIIKRGGNLVHAEEVEACLLTHPKIAAAAVTDEPHPVIGQQIVAYIQPKGEEKVTRGELARYFDGKLSAYKVPDKVVLVEEIPKDIGKIQFKYLRKKEYK
;
A
#
# COMPACT_ATOMS: atom_id res chain seq x y z
N MET A 1 -26.71 9.73 -12.85
CA MET A 1 -26.17 9.19 -11.56
C MET A 1 -24.72 8.80 -11.83
N SER A 2 -23.80 9.09 -10.94
CA SER A 2 -22.40 8.65 -11.07
C SER A 2 -22.31 7.13 -10.86
N GLU A 3 -21.47 6.45 -11.67
CA GLU A 3 -21.20 5.01 -11.51
C GLU A 3 -20.58 4.73 -10.13
N LYS A 4 -20.82 3.54 -9.56
CA LYS A 4 -20.34 3.08 -8.26
C LYS A 4 -19.74 1.70 -8.36
N PHE A 5 -18.85 1.35 -7.44
CA PHE A 5 -18.25 0.02 -7.41
C PHE A 5 -19.29 -1.10 -7.35
N PHE A 6 -20.32 -0.94 -6.51
CA PHE A 6 -21.36 -1.97 -6.38
C PHE A 6 -22.22 -2.15 -7.62
N ASP A 7 -22.29 -1.18 -8.55
CA ASP A 7 -22.97 -1.38 -9.84
C ASP A 7 -22.25 -2.47 -10.66
N TYR A 8 -20.92 -2.47 -10.66
CA TYR A 8 -20.10 -3.47 -11.34
C TYR A 8 -20.18 -4.84 -10.65
N TYR A 9 -20.08 -4.89 -9.32
CA TYR A 9 -20.21 -6.13 -8.58
C TYR A 9 -21.59 -6.77 -8.78
N ALA A 10 -22.66 -5.98 -8.69
CA ALA A 10 -24.02 -6.45 -8.89
C ALA A 10 -24.25 -6.94 -10.34
N LYS A 11 -23.74 -6.19 -11.33
CA LYS A 11 -23.78 -6.59 -12.74
C LYS A 11 -23.18 -7.99 -12.92
N TYR A 12 -21.94 -8.21 -12.47
CA TYR A 12 -21.27 -9.50 -12.69
C TYR A 12 -21.85 -10.63 -11.82
N ALA A 13 -22.39 -10.30 -10.64
CA ALA A 13 -23.13 -11.26 -9.83
C ALA A 13 -24.42 -11.74 -10.51
N GLN A 14 -25.03 -10.93 -11.38
CA GLN A 14 -26.18 -11.32 -12.19
C GLN A 14 -25.79 -12.03 -13.49
N GLU A 15 -24.78 -11.50 -14.21
CA GLU A 15 -24.38 -12.02 -15.53
C GLU A 15 -23.57 -13.32 -15.42
N THR A 16 -22.70 -13.42 -14.41
CA THR A 16 -21.75 -14.53 -14.20
C THR A 16 -21.62 -14.89 -12.73
N PRO A 17 -22.69 -15.34 -12.04
CA PRO A 17 -22.74 -15.51 -10.58
C PRO A 17 -21.66 -16.43 -10.02
N ASP A 18 -21.33 -17.51 -10.72
CA ASP A 18 -20.38 -18.52 -10.30
C ASP A 18 -18.92 -18.20 -10.68
N LYS A 19 -18.72 -17.07 -11.38
CA LYS A 19 -17.38 -16.65 -11.76
C LYS A 19 -16.58 -16.23 -10.51
N VAL A 20 -15.34 -16.70 -10.44
CA VAL A 20 -14.41 -16.34 -9.36
C VAL A 20 -14.03 -14.86 -9.52
N LEU A 21 -14.38 -14.07 -8.53
CA LEU A 21 -13.95 -12.68 -8.36
C LEU A 21 -12.56 -12.61 -7.77
N LEU A 22 -12.35 -13.34 -6.66
CA LEU A 22 -11.12 -13.31 -5.87
C LEU A 22 -10.68 -14.72 -5.53
N ARG A 23 -9.37 -14.98 -5.68
CA ARG A 23 -8.73 -16.20 -5.22
C ARG A 23 -7.54 -15.86 -4.32
N ILE A 24 -7.45 -16.53 -3.19
CA ILE A 24 -6.30 -16.45 -2.30
C ILE A 24 -5.92 -17.88 -1.92
N ASP A 25 -4.78 -18.35 -2.40
CA ASP A 25 -4.41 -19.77 -2.43
C ASP A 25 -5.52 -20.60 -3.09
N ASP A 26 -6.01 -21.64 -2.41
CA ASP A 26 -7.10 -22.49 -2.90
C ASP A 26 -8.50 -21.98 -2.50
N ASN A 27 -8.60 -20.87 -1.77
CA ASN A 27 -9.88 -20.28 -1.38
C ASN A 27 -10.40 -19.35 -2.47
N GLU A 28 -11.66 -19.50 -2.80
CA GLU A 28 -12.35 -18.75 -3.85
C GLU A 28 -13.54 -17.98 -3.31
N LEU A 29 -13.77 -16.82 -3.89
CA LEU A 29 -14.96 -16.00 -3.68
C LEU A 29 -15.54 -15.67 -5.05
N THR A 30 -16.77 -16.12 -5.33
CA THR A 30 -17.46 -15.75 -6.57
C THR A 30 -18.13 -14.39 -6.46
N TYR A 31 -18.53 -13.80 -7.60
CA TYR A 31 -19.27 -12.53 -7.59
C TYR A 31 -20.58 -12.62 -6.81
N ALA A 32 -21.33 -13.73 -6.94
CA ALA A 32 -22.56 -13.93 -6.16
C ALA A 32 -22.29 -14.05 -4.66
N GLN A 33 -21.32 -14.86 -4.27
CA GLN A 33 -20.93 -15.04 -2.87
C GLN A 33 -20.43 -13.72 -2.24
N PHE A 34 -19.72 -12.91 -3.02
CA PHE A 34 -19.29 -11.58 -2.56
C PHE A 34 -20.48 -10.68 -2.21
N MET A 35 -21.48 -10.61 -3.09
CA MET A 35 -22.69 -9.80 -2.85
C MET A 35 -23.44 -10.26 -1.60
N GLU A 36 -23.58 -11.57 -1.42
CA GLU A 36 -24.21 -12.17 -0.23
C GLU A 36 -23.42 -11.87 1.05
N LYS A 37 -22.10 -12.22 1.07
CA LYS A 37 -21.26 -12.05 2.26
C LYS A 37 -21.15 -10.59 2.70
N THR A 38 -21.05 -9.65 1.74
CA THR A 38 -21.02 -8.22 2.07
C THR A 38 -22.35 -7.70 2.59
N ALA A 39 -23.49 -8.27 2.17
CA ALA A 39 -24.80 -7.94 2.74
C ALA A 39 -24.89 -8.42 4.20
N VAL A 40 -24.52 -9.65 4.45
CA VAL A 40 -24.59 -10.25 5.80
C VAL A 40 -23.71 -9.49 6.80
N LEU A 41 -22.45 -9.22 6.45
CA LEU A 41 -21.55 -8.49 7.35
C LEU A 41 -21.92 -6.99 7.44
N GLY A 42 -22.35 -6.36 6.35
CA GLY A 42 -22.87 -4.99 6.39
C GLY A 42 -24.07 -4.83 7.30
N SER A 43 -25.00 -5.79 7.28
CA SER A 43 -26.12 -5.83 8.22
C SER A 43 -25.64 -5.96 9.68
N ALA A 44 -24.65 -6.83 9.94
CA ALA A 44 -24.08 -6.99 11.28
C ALA A 44 -23.46 -5.68 11.79
N LEU A 45 -22.72 -4.98 10.93
CA LEU A 45 -22.15 -3.67 11.27
C LEU A 45 -23.22 -2.63 11.59
N LYS A 46 -24.31 -2.54 10.79
CA LYS A 46 -25.45 -1.65 11.07
C LYS A 46 -26.09 -1.95 12.41
N LYS A 47 -26.27 -3.22 12.76
CA LYS A 47 -26.89 -3.62 14.03
C LYS A 47 -26.10 -3.23 15.27
N ILE A 48 -24.77 -3.09 15.17
CA ILE A 48 -23.93 -2.57 16.26
C ILE A 48 -23.73 -1.05 16.18
N GLY A 49 -24.50 -0.35 15.33
CA GLY A 49 -24.50 1.11 15.25
C GLY A 49 -23.43 1.71 14.35
N ILE A 50 -22.79 0.90 13.47
CA ILE A 50 -21.86 1.41 12.45
C ILE A 50 -22.66 1.86 11.22
N GLY A 51 -22.36 3.05 10.73
CA GLY A 51 -23.03 3.62 9.56
C GLY A 51 -22.13 4.56 8.76
N GLU A 52 -22.76 5.49 8.04
CA GLU A 52 -22.07 6.47 7.20
C GLU A 52 -20.99 7.21 7.98
N ASP A 53 -19.82 7.36 7.34
CA ASP A 53 -18.63 8.02 7.88
C ASP A 53 -18.00 7.40 9.13
N ASP A 54 -18.56 6.33 9.71
CA ASP A 54 -17.88 5.58 10.75
C ASP A 54 -16.66 4.82 10.20
N LYS A 55 -15.61 4.66 11.02
CA LYS A 55 -14.38 4.01 10.63
C LYS A 55 -14.34 2.56 11.10
N VAL A 56 -13.99 1.66 10.17
CA VAL A 56 -13.86 0.21 10.41
C VAL A 56 -12.41 -0.19 10.21
N GLY A 57 -11.67 -0.43 11.29
CA GLY A 57 -10.27 -0.87 11.24
C GLY A 57 -10.15 -2.29 10.70
N ILE A 58 -9.14 -2.55 9.87
CA ILE A 58 -8.83 -3.87 9.30
C ILE A 58 -7.34 -4.13 9.45
N CYS A 59 -6.96 -5.01 10.38
CA CYS A 59 -5.57 -5.42 10.58
C CYS A 59 -5.43 -6.93 10.35
N MET A 60 -5.41 -7.31 9.08
CA MET A 60 -5.45 -8.70 8.63
C MET A 60 -4.55 -8.87 7.39
N PRO A 61 -3.96 -10.06 7.17
CA PRO A 61 -3.26 -10.37 5.93
C PRO A 61 -4.22 -10.46 4.74
N ASN A 62 -3.66 -10.65 3.53
CA ASN A 62 -4.47 -10.97 2.36
C ASN A 62 -5.33 -12.19 2.65
N SER A 63 -6.63 -12.01 2.65
CA SER A 63 -7.63 -13.06 2.84
C SER A 63 -8.96 -12.67 2.20
N ILE A 64 -9.83 -13.65 1.98
CA ILE A 64 -11.19 -13.40 1.50
C ILE A 64 -11.96 -12.57 2.53
N GLU A 65 -11.76 -12.86 3.81
CA GLU A 65 -12.38 -12.15 4.92
C GLU A 65 -11.98 -10.68 4.93
N TRP A 66 -10.69 -10.35 4.69
CA TRP A 66 -10.23 -8.97 4.55
C TRP A 66 -11.02 -8.21 3.48
N PHE A 67 -11.17 -8.83 2.31
CA PHE A 67 -11.87 -8.24 1.18
C PHE A 67 -13.37 -8.05 1.45
N VAL A 68 -14.00 -9.04 2.07
CA VAL A 68 -15.40 -8.96 2.50
C VAL A 68 -15.60 -7.88 3.55
N VAL A 69 -14.74 -7.79 4.57
CA VAL A 69 -14.82 -6.74 5.61
C VAL A 69 -14.74 -5.35 4.99
N TYR A 70 -13.75 -5.12 4.12
CA TYR A 70 -13.57 -3.84 3.44
C TYR A 70 -14.84 -3.40 2.71
N TRP A 71 -15.35 -4.26 1.85
CA TRP A 71 -16.53 -3.93 1.04
C TRP A 71 -17.84 -3.94 1.81
N SER A 72 -17.90 -4.64 2.93
CA SER A 72 -19.06 -4.56 3.83
C SER A 72 -19.18 -3.21 4.53
N ALA A 73 -18.04 -2.63 4.91
CA ALA A 73 -18.00 -1.27 5.41
C ALA A 73 -18.44 -0.27 4.34
N VAL A 74 -17.86 -0.35 3.13
CA VAL A 74 -18.25 0.50 1.99
C VAL A 74 -19.74 0.34 1.66
N ARG A 75 -20.28 -0.87 1.72
CA ARG A 75 -21.69 -1.15 1.44
C ARG A 75 -22.66 -0.32 2.27
N ILE A 76 -22.28 0.02 3.49
CA ILE A 76 -23.12 0.78 4.43
C ILE A 76 -22.71 2.25 4.57
N GLY A 77 -21.79 2.74 3.73
CA GLY A 77 -21.26 4.11 3.80
C GLY A 77 -20.17 4.33 4.85
N ALA A 78 -19.78 3.28 5.58
CA ALA A 78 -18.65 3.35 6.51
C ALA A 78 -17.31 3.30 5.75
N GLN A 79 -16.26 3.81 6.38
CA GLN A 79 -14.94 3.97 5.81
C GLN A 79 -13.99 2.89 6.36
N PRO A 80 -13.63 1.87 5.55
CA PRO A 80 -12.61 0.90 5.95
C PRO A 80 -11.25 1.58 6.10
N VAL A 81 -10.51 1.13 7.12
CA VAL A 81 -9.16 1.61 7.44
C VAL A 81 -8.18 0.43 7.40
N PRO A 82 -7.62 0.11 6.24
CA PRO A 82 -6.61 -0.94 6.09
C PRO A 82 -5.35 -0.60 6.88
N MET A 83 -4.90 -1.51 7.74
CA MET A 83 -3.67 -1.41 8.51
C MET A 83 -2.75 -2.56 8.16
N ASP A 84 -1.43 -2.30 8.17
CA ASP A 84 -0.43 -3.35 7.95
C ASP A 84 -0.46 -4.35 9.12
N PRO A 85 -0.75 -5.64 8.89
CA PRO A 85 -0.77 -6.66 9.94
C PRO A 85 0.62 -6.95 10.54
N GLN A 86 1.69 -6.38 10.00
CA GLN A 86 3.02 -6.39 10.59
C GLN A 86 3.25 -5.26 11.59
N SER A 87 2.32 -4.31 11.69
CA SER A 87 2.43 -3.17 12.61
C SER A 87 2.54 -3.64 14.06
N GLY A 88 3.55 -3.12 14.76
CA GLY A 88 3.76 -3.40 16.17
C GLY A 88 2.90 -2.52 17.08
N SER A 89 2.92 -2.81 18.39
CA SER A 89 2.11 -2.08 19.39
C SER A 89 2.37 -0.57 19.39
N LEU A 90 3.61 -0.13 19.13
CA LEU A 90 3.95 1.31 19.07
C LEU A 90 3.31 2.01 17.85
N GLU A 91 3.20 1.32 16.72
CA GLU A 91 2.54 1.84 15.52
C GLU A 91 1.02 1.86 15.73
N LEU A 92 0.46 0.76 16.21
CA LEU A 92 -0.98 0.62 16.46
C LEU A 92 -1.48 1.58 17.54
N SER A 93 -0.69 1.84 18.60
CA SER A 93 -1.05 2.80 19.65
C SER A 93 -1.22 4.23 19.16
N LYS A 94 -0.57 4.58 18.05
CA LYS A 94 -0.72 5.89 17.40
C LYS A 94 -1.82 5.87 16.33
N LEU A 95 -1.87 4.78 15.56
CA LEU A 95 -2.75 4.66 14.41
C LEU A 95 -4.22 4.51 14.82
N ILE A 96 -4.54 3.61 15.74
CA ILE A 96 -5.92 3.33 16.15
C ILE A 96 -6.64 4.58 16.68
N PRO A 97 -6.08 5.36 17.62
CA PRO A 97 -6.70 6.60 18.05
C PRO A 97 -6.87 7.63 16.94
N ALA A 98 -5.88 7.74 16.03
CA ALA A 98 -5.92 8.70 14.94
C ALA A 98 -7.04 8.39 13.93
N THR A 99 -7.40 7.11 13.75
CA THR A 99 -8.49 6.71 12.85
C THR A 99 -9.87 6.93 13.42
N THR A 100 -10.01 7.09 14.73
CA THR A 100 -11.32 7.11 15.45
C THR A 100 -12.20 5.89 15.17
N SER A 101 -11.59 4.74 14.83
CA SER A 101 -12.33 3.51 14.55
C SER A 101 -13.11 3.04 15.79
N LYS A 102 -14.38 2.65 15.61
CA LYS A 102 -15.22 2.07 16.67
C LYS A 102 -15.15 0.55 16.67
N VAL A 103 -14.99 -0.06 15.53
CA VAL A 103 -14.86 -1.51 15.36
C VAL A 103 -13.59 -1.84 14.60
N MET A 104 -12.96 -2.95 14.96
CA MET A 104 -11.75 -3.44 14.28
C MET A 104 -11.84 -4.94 14.01
N PHE A 105 -11.47 -5.34 12.81
CA PHE A 105 -11.37 -6.74 12.39
C PHE A 105 -9.90 -7.15 12.36
N ILE A 106 -9.59 -8.28 12.98
CA ILE A 106 -8.22 -8.78 13.13
C ILE A 106 -8.13 -10.30 12.95
N THR A 107 -6.93 -10.79 12.64
CA THR A 107 -6.56 -12.20 12.79
C THR A 107 -5.74 -12.40 14.06
N GLU A 108 -5.52 -13.66 14.47
CA GLU A 108 -4.65 -13.98 15.62
C GLU A 108 -3.25 -13.38 15.44
N LYS A 109 -2.62 -13.75 14.33
CA LYS A 109 -1.23 -13.41 14.04
C LYS A 109 -0.97 -13.30 12.54
N TYR A 110 0.08 -12.59 12.19
CA TYR A 110 0.67 -12.60 10.86
C TYR A 110 2.19 -12.65 10.95
N ARG A 111 2.82 -13.65 10.34
CA ARG A 111 4.25 -13.94 10.50
C ARG A 111 4.61 -14.10 11.99
N ASN A 112 5.53 -13.27 12.48
CA ASN A 112 5.96 -13.27 13.88
C ASN A 112 5.18 -12.27 14.75
N ASN A 113 4.23 -11.50 14.18
CA ASN A 113 3.44 -10.53 14.90
C ASN A 113 2.14 -11.16 15.43
N ASN A 114 1.96 -11.20 16.75
CA ASN A 114 0.70 -11.57 17.38
C ASN A 114 -0.18 -10.32 17.49
N ILE A 115 -1.15 -10.19 16.58
CA ILE A 115 -2.00 -9.01 16.44
C ILE A 115 -2.94 -8.87 17.63
N ILE A 116 -3.52 -9.98 18.12
CA ILE A 116 -4.39 -9.97 19.30
C ILE A 116 -3.60 -9.42 20.50
N ALA A 117 -2.39 -9.94 20.75
CA ALA A 117 -1.56 -9.48 21.85
C ALA A 117 -1.17 -8.00 21.71
N ALA A 118 -0.83 -7.57 20.48
CA ALA A 118 -0.46 -6.18 20.23
C ALA A 118 -1.60 -5.20 20.52
N ILE A 119 -2.84 -5.57 20.17
CA ILE A 119 -4.03 -4.73 20.43
C ILE A 119 -4.45 -4.81 21.88
N SER A 120 -4.41 -6.00 22.50
CA SER A 120 -4.76 -6.17 23.93
C SER A 120 -3.80 -5.46 24.88
N ALA A 121 -2.56 -5.19 24.41
CA ALA A 121 -1.59 -4.40 25.18
C ALA A 121 -1.87 -2.89 25.15
N LEU A 122 -2.78 -2.42 24.30
CA LEU A 122 -3.18 -1.02 24.23
C LEU A 122 -4.13 -0.71 25.39
N VAL A 123 -3.82 0.36 26.12
CA VAL A 123 -4.62 0.74 27.30
C VAL A 123 -6.02 1.16 26.84
N PRO A 124 -7.09 0.63 27.44
CA PRO A 124 -8.47 0.96 27.04
C PRO A 124 -8.78 2.45 26.99
N SER A 125 -8.14 3.26 27.83
CA SER A 125 -8.31 4.72 27.84
C SER A 125 -7.70 5.44 26.61
N GLN A 126 -6.95 4.74 25.77
CA GLN A 126 -6.27 5.31 24.60
C GLN A 126 -6.91 4.91 23.27
N ILE A 127 -7.95 4.08 23.29
CA ILE A 127 -8.58 3.57 22.07
C ILE A 127 -10.06 3.85 22.04
N THR A 128 -10.56 4.18 20.84
CA THR A 128 -11.99 4.43 20.58
C THR A 128 -12.76 3.15 20.26
N LEU A 129 -12.08 1.98 20.32
CA LEU A 129 -12.68 0.71 19.94
C LEU A 129 -13.74 0.26 20.94
N GLU A 130 -14.94 0.07 20.44
CA GLU A 130 -16.07 -0.51 21.16
C GLU A 130 -16.16 -2.02 20.93
N ARG A 131 -15.60 -2.51 19.79
CA ARG A 131 -15.64 -3.91 19.40
C ARG A 131 -14.40 -4.33 18.62
N VAL A 132 -13.85 -5.49 18.97
CA VAL A 132 -12.79 -6.17 18.21
C VAL A 132 -13.30 -7.53 17.73
N VAL A 133 -13.45 -7.70 16.43
CA VAL A 133 -13.93 -8.93 15.81
C VAL A 133 -12.73 -9.77 15.33
N CYS A 134 -12.58 -10.96 15.88
CA CYS A 134 -11.41 -11.82 15.71
C CYS A 134 -11.68 -12.98 14.77
N PHE A 135 -10.93 -13.09 13.69
CA PHE A 135 -10.81 -14.31 12.88
C PHE A 135 -9.70 -15.18 13.49
N ALA A 136 -10.04 -15.88 14.58
CA ALA A 136 -9.14 -16.71 15.37
C ALA A 136 -9.93 -17.78 16.12
N ASP A 137 -9.23 -18.82 16.61
CA ASP A 137 -9.83 -19.82 17.48
C ASP A 137 -10.35 -19.17 18.78
N ASN A 138 -11.53 -19.59 19.23
CA ASN A 138 -12.21 -19.00 20.38
C ASN A 138 -11.37 -18.99 21.68
N ASN A 139 -10.48 -20.00 21.86
CA ASN A 139 -9.60 -20.10 23.01
C ASN A 139 -8.43 -19.09 23.01
N LEU A 140 -8.19 -18.42 21.90
CA LEU A 140 -7.15 -17.40 21.72
C LEU A 140 -7.70 -15.98 21.87
N ILE A 141 -9.03 -15.83 21.86
CA ILE A 141 -9.71 -14.55 21.99
C ILE A 141 -9.75 -14.15 23.47
N PRO A 142 -9.35 -12.91 23.82
CA PRO A 142 -9.44 -12.43 25.19
C PRO A 142 -10.84 -12.54 25.76
N ASN A 143 -10.94 -12.93 27.02
CA ASN A 143 -12.21 -12.99 27.75
C ASN A 143 -12.57 -11.56 28.26
N ASP A 144 -12.94 -10.71 27.34
CA ASP A 144 -13.30 -9.31 27.54
C ASP A 144 -14.47 -8.97 26.62
N ASP A 145 -15.44 -8.22 27.09
CA ASP A 145 -16.68 -7.90 26.36
C ASP A 145 -16.43 -7.11 25.06
N CYS A 146 -15.27 -6.48 24.92
CA CYS A 146 -14.86 -5.80 23.69
C CYS A 146 -14.55 -6.80 22.56
N TYR A 147 -14.13 -8.03 22.88
CA TYR A 147 -13.69 -9.03 21.91
C TYR A 147 -14.79 -10.04 21.60
N ILE A 148 -14.93 -10.37 20.31
CA ILE A 148 -15.90 -11.39 19.82
C ILE A 148 -15.28 -12.16 18.65
N SER A 149 -15.53 -13.47 18.57
CA SER A 149 -15.15 -14.22 17.37
C SER A 149 -16.01 -13.79 16.17
N ALA A 150 -15.41 -13.80 14.97
CA ALA A 150 -16.12 -13.48 13.73
C ALA A 150 -17.34 -14.36 13.52
N GLU A 151 -17.23 -15.67 13.82
CA GLU A 151 -18.34 -16.62 13.74
C GLU A 151 -19.52 -16.22 14.64
N LYS A 152 -19.25 -15.93 15.92
CA LYS A 152 -20.28 -15.48 16.85
C LYS A 152 -20.86 -14.15 16.45
N PHE A 153 -20.02 -13.20 15.99
CA PHE A 153 -20.46 -11.90 15.51
C PHE A 153 -21.44 -12.02 14.34
N MET A 154 -21.11 -12.87 13.36
CA MET A 154 -21.99 -13.09 12.20
C MET A 154 -23.28 -13.83 12.56
N ALA A 155 -23.21 -14.82 13.47
CA ALA A 155 -24.40 -15.55 13.94
C ALA A 155 -25.37 -14.66 14.72
N GLU A 156 -24.87 -13.72 15.53
CA GLU A 156 -25.66 -12.85 16.39
C GLU A 156 -26.25 -11.65 15.63
N TYR A 157 -25.46 -11.05 14.72
CA TYR A 157 -25.83 -9.80 14.06
C TYR A 157 -26.04 -9.90 12.55
N GLY A 158 -25.62 -10.98 11.88
CA GLY A 158 -25.70 -11.13 10.41
C GLY A 158 -27.12 -11.32 9.90
N SER A 159 -27.42 -10.70 8.77
CA SER A 159 -28.66 -10.86 7.99
C SER A 159 -28.37 -10.54 6.53
N SER A 160 -29.04 -11.21 5.60
CA SER A 160 -28.90 -10.94 4.16
C SER A 160 -29.59 -9.63 3.72
N ASP A 161 -30.37 -9.01 4.59
CA ASP A 161 -31.07 -7.76 4.30
C ASP A 161 -30.18 -6.56 4.65
N CYS A 162 -29.50 -6.03 3.64
CA CYS A 162 -28.64 -4.88 3.77
C CYS A 162 -28.53 -4.12 2.44
N ASP A 163 -29.14 -2.95 2.42
CA ASP A 163 -29.09 -2.03 1.27
C ASP A 163 -27.66 -1.56 1.00
N ILE A 164 -27.42 -1.17 -0.24
CA ILE A 164 -26.16 -0.57 -0.68
C ILE A 164 -26.29 0.95 -0.51
N TYR A 165 -25.35 1.53 0.22
CA TYR A 165 -25.21 2.98 0.37
C TYR A 165 -24.88 3.65 -0.95
N GLU A 166 -25.47 4.81 -1.18
CA GLU A 166 -25.32 5.60 -2.39
C GLU A 166 -24.35 6.78 -2.16
N PRO A 167 -23.03 6.60 -2.39
CA PRO A 167 -22.05 7.63 -2.09
C PRO A 167 -22.14 8.81 -3.07
N GLU A 168 -21.90 10.01 -2.57
CA GLU A 168 -21.54 11.15 -3.42
C GLU A 168 -20.16 10.95 -4.05
N TYR A 169 -19.85 11.70 -5.13
CA TYR A 169 -18.59 11.56 -5.86
C TYR A 169 -17.33 11.74 -4.98
N LEU A 170 -17.36 12.72 -4.07
CA LEU A 170 -16.26 13.02 -3.15
C LEU A 170 -16.38 12.34 -1.78
N HIS A 171 -17.42 11.53 -1.55
CA HIS A 171 -17.52 10.73 -0.33
C HIS A 171 -16.26 9.88 -0.13
N THR A 172 -15.76 9.83 1.09
CA THR A 172 -14.54 9.08 1.42
C THR A 172 -14.81 7.57 1.39
N LEU A 173 -14.29 6.89 0.37
CA LEU A 173 -14.38 5.44 0.22
C LEU A 173 -13.67 4.70 1.37
N SER A 174 -12.47 5.17 1.71
CA SER A 174 -11.61 4.56 2.74
C SER A 174 -10.59 5.56 3.27
N LEU A 175 -10.08 5.29 4.47
CA LEU A 175 -8.88 5.95 4.98
C LEU A 175 -7.66 5.04 4.74
N ALA A 176 -6.93 5.28 3.66
CA ALA A 176 -5.70 4.54 3.40
C ALA A 176 -4.59 5.00 4.35
N CYS A 177 -3.84 4.03 4.91
CA CYS A 177 -2.75 4.31 5.83
C CYS A 177 -1.41 4.28 5.10
N THR A 178 -0.59 5.31 5.30
CA THR A 178 0.80 5.32 4.80
C THR A 178 1.76 5.64 5.94
N SER A 179 2.98 5.12 5.86
CA SER A 179 4.03 5.47 6.82
C SER A 179 4.32 6.97 6.78
N GLY A 180 4.25 7.63 7.93
CA GLY A 180 4.51 9.07 8.06
C GLY A 180 5.97 9.38 8.35
N SER A 181 6.51 10.46 7.77
CA SER A 181 7.87 10.95 8.05
C SER A 181 8.10 11.38 9.50
N THR A 182 7.03 11.64 10.23
CA THR A 182 7.04 12.06 11.65
C THR A 182 6.86 10.88 12.62
N GLY A 183 6.82 9.64 12.12
CA GLY A 183 6.52 8.44 12.91
C GLY A 183 5.04 8.33 13.33
N ILE A 184 4.18 9.22 12.82
CA ILE A 184 2.72 9.11 12.89
C ILE A 184 2.23 8.72 11.50
N PRO A 185 1.51 7.61 11.35
CA PRO A 185 0.94 7.24 10.06
C PRO A 185 0.03 8.35 9.52
N LYS A 186 0.11 8.58 8.21
CA LYS A 186 -0.79 9.50 7.53
C LYS A 186 -2.03 8.73 7.11
N LEU A 187 -3.18 9.34 7.31
CA LEU A 187 -4.47 8.83 6.89
C LEU A 187 -4.94 9.62 5.66
N LEU A 188 -5.23 8.93 4.59
CA LEU A 188 -5.57 9.51 3.30
C LEU A 188 -7.06 9.32 3.04
N SER A 189 -7.82 10.39 2.92
CA SER A 189 -9.24 10.34 2.53
C SER A 189 -9.36 10.09 1.02
N VAL A 190 -9.58 8.84 0.64
CA VAL A 190 -9.68 8.39 -0.76
C VAL A 190 -11.07 8.68 -1.31
N PRO A 191 -11.25 9.53 -2.35
CA PRO A 191 -12.57 9.85 -2.88
C PRO A 191 -13.18 8.68 -3.66
N SER A 192 -14.43 8.32 -3.37
CA SER A 192 -15.13 7.17 -3.96
C SER A 192 -15.22 7.25 -5.49
N GLY A 193 -15.77 8.33 -6.02
CA GLY A 193 -15.95 8.53 -7.45
C GLY A 193 -14.61 8.71 -8.18
N GLY A 194 -13.71 9.49 -7.61
CA GLY A 194 -12.39 9.73 -8.22
C GLY A 194 -11.52 8.48 -8.26
N PHE A 195 -11.57 7.66 -7.20
CA PHE A 195 -10.89 6.38 -7.18
C PHE A 195 -11.46 5.42 -8.22
N LEU A 196 -12.80 5.30 -8.30
CA LEU A 196 -13.48 4.47 -9.32
C LEU A 196 -13.08 4.89 -10.74
N SER A 197 -13.18 6.19 -11.05
CA SER A 197 -12.83 6.74 -12.38
C SER A 197 -11.41 6.37 -12.77
N THR A 198 -10.44 6.64 -11.90
CA THR A 198 -9.02 6.36 -12.17
C THR A 198 -8.75 4.86 -12.36
N GLN A 199 -9.38 3.97 -11.55
CA GLN A 199 -9.19 2.52 -11.73
C GLN A 199 -9.84 2.02 -13.03
N LYS A 200 -11.00 2.55 -13.41
CA LYS A 200 -11.67 2.23 -14.66
C LYS A 200 -10.83 2.64 -15.87
N ASP A 201 -10.37 3.90 -15.89
CA ASP A 201 -9.57 4.45 -16.97
C ASP A 201 -8.24 3.70 -17.15
N MET A 202 -7.61 3.30 -16.04
CA MET A 202 -6.41 2.49 -16.10
C MET A 202 -6.66 1.07 -16.60
N GLY A 203 -7.78 0.45 -16.20
CA GLY A 203 -8.21 -0.84 -16.74
C GLY A 203 -8.52 -0.79 -18.23
N ASP A 204 -9.08 0.34 -18.72
CA ASP A 204 -9.31 0.59 -20.16
C ASP A 204 -7.96 0.76 -20.90
N TYR A 205 -7.04 1.55 -20.37
CA TYR A 205 -5.70 1.74 -20.94
C TYR A 205 -4.92 0.42 -21.07
N LEU A 206 -5.01 -0.45 -20.05
CA LEU A 206 -4.36 -1.77 -20.05
C LEU A 206 -5.13 -2.82 -20.86
N GLU A 207 -6.27 -2.46 -21.43
CA GLU A 207 -7.14 -3.37 -22.20
C GLU A 207 -7.50 -4.63 -21.42
N PHE A 208 -7.85 -4.47 -20.14
CA PHE A 208 -8.28 -5.58 -19.30
C PHE A 208 -9.63 -6.14 -19.77
N ARG A 209 -9.79 -7.45 -19.68
CA ARG A 209 -10.94 -8.20 -20.21
C ARG A 209 -11.58 -9.04 -19.12
N ALA A 210 -12.84 -9.40 -19.35
CA ALA A 210 -13.55 -10.25 -18.40
C ALA A 210 -12.93 -11.65 -18.23
N ASP A 211 -12.27 -12.18 -19.24
CA ASP A 211 -11.59 -13.50 -19.18
C ASP A 211 -10.15 -13.44 -18.63
N ASP A 212 -9.64 -12.24 -18.31
CA ASP A 212 -8.35 -12.10 -17.70
C ASP A 212 -8.31 -12.60 -16.25
N VAL A 213 -7.17 -13.14 -15.87
CA VAL A 213 -6.79 -13.50 -14.51
C VAL A 213 -5.55 -12.70 -14.12
N MET A 214 -5.67 -11.88 -13.08
CA MET A 214 -4.60 -11.03 -12.59
C MET A 214 -4.01 -11.57 -11.28
N MET A 215 -2.70 -11.78 -11.25
CA MET A 215 -1.95 -12.16 -10.06
C MET A 215 -1.15 -10.98 -9.52
N LEU A 216 -1.39 -10.59 -8.27
CA LEU A 216 -0.72 -9.45 -7.63
C LEU A 216 0.35 -9.92 -6.65
N GLY A 217 1.54 -9.36 -6.80
CA GLY A 217 2.63 -9.50 -5.84
C GLY A 217 2.53 -8.53 -4.65
N MET A 218 1.75 -7.45 -4.78
CA MET A 218 1.47 -6.49 -3.70
C MET A 218 0.28 -6.94 -2.85
N THR A 219 0.15 -6.37 -1.65
CA THR A 219 -0.85 -6.76 -0.66
C THR A 219 -2.13 -5.93 -0.74
N LEU A 220 -3.25 -6.52 -0.27
CA LEU A 220 -4.56 -5.87 -0.19
C LEU A 220 -4.59 -4.65 0.73
N TYR A 221 -3.84 -4.65 1.82
CA TYR A 221 -3.81 -3.54 2.77
C TYR A 221 -3.00 -2.33 2.27
N HIS A 222 -2.27 -2.45 1.16
CA HIS A 222 -1.66 -1.32 0.46
C HIS A 222 -2.57 -0.81 -0.65
N GLN A 223 -2.77 0.51 -0.69
CA GLN A 223 -3.62 1.16 -1.70
C GLN A 223 -3.24 0.78 -3.14
N GLY A 224 -1.93 0.63 -3.43
CA GLY A 224 -1.46 0.19 -4.75
C GLY A 224 -1.95 -1.22 -5.11
N GLY A 225 -1.76 -2.20 -4.22
CA GLY A 225 -2.21 -3.57 -4.47
C GLY A 225 -3.73 -3.69 -4.53
N PHE A 226 -4.45 -3.02 -3.63
CA PHE A 226 -5.91 -2.98 -3.65
C PHE A 226 -6.45 -2.33 -4.93
N GLY A 227 -5.95 -1.12 -5.27
CA GLY A 227 -6.42 -0.37 -6.43
C GLY A 227 -6.19 -1.10 -7.75
N MET A 228 -5.01 -1.70 -7.94
CA MET A 228 -4.71 -2.50 -9.15
C MET A 228 -5.67 -3.69 -9.28
N GLY A 229 -6.02 -4.36 -8.17
CA GLY A 229 -7.03 -5.41 -8.18
C GLY A 229 -8.41 -4.90 -8.62
N GLN A 230 -8.78 -3.67 -8.21
CA GLN A 230 -10.06 -3.08 -8.61
C GLN A 230 -10.15 -2.82 -10.12
N GLN A 231 -9.05 -2.48 -10.79
CA GLN A 231 -9.02 -2.33 -12.25
C GLN A 231 -9.52 -3.60 -12.95
N MET A 232 -9.10 -4.76 -12.47
CA MET A 232 -9.54 -6.06 -13.01
C MET A 232 -11.00 -6.36 -12.68
N VAL A 233 -11.42 -6.12 -11.43
CA VAL A 233 -12.80 -6.34 -10.98
C VAL A 233 -13.79 -5.52 -11.79
N LEU A 234 -13.49 -4.26 -12.10
CA LEU A 234 -14.33 -3.37 -12.92
C LEU A 234 -14.50 -3.89 -14.35
N LYS A 235 -13.69 -4.82 -14.81
CA LYS A 235 -13.82 -5.52 -16.10
C LYS A 235 -14.45 -6.90 -15.99
N GLY A 236 -14.82 -7.34 -14.79
CA GLY A 236 -15.41 -8.65 -14.54
C GLY A 236 -14.40 -9.80 -14.58
N GLY A 237 -13.12 -9.53 -14.43
CA GLY A 237 -12.06 -10.53 -14.38
C GLY A 237 -11.87 -11.16 -13.01
N THR A 238 -10.84 -12.00 -12.88
CA THR A 238 -10.48 -12.68 -11.64
C THR A 238 -9.19 -12.06 -11.07
N VAL A 239 -9.18 -11.80 -9.76
CA VAL A 239 -8.00 -11.28 -9.05
C VAL A 239 -7.45 -12.35 -8.12
N MET A 240 -6.13 -12.47 -8.06
CA MET A 240 -5.43 -13.43 -7.22
C MET A 240 -4.37 -12.74 -6.35
N TYR A 241 -4.33 -13.13 -5.08
CA TYR A 241 -3.27 -12.73 -4.14
C TYR A 241 -2.72 -13.96 -3.42
N GLN A 242 -1.49 -13.86 -2.95
CA GLN A 242 -0.96 -14.79 -1.97
C GLN A 242 -1.11 -14.20 -0.57
N PRO A 243 -1.36 -15.00 0.48
CA PRO A 243 -1.28 -14.53 1.87
C PRO A 243 0.10 -13.98 2.21
N GLN A 244 1.13 -14.62 1.64
CA GLN A 244 2.52 -14.20 1.69
C GLN A 244 3.20 -14.58 0.37
N PHE A 245 3.95 -13.64 -0.22
CA PHE A 245 4.65 -13.90 -1.48
C PHE A 245 5.62 -15.07 -1.37
N ASN A 246 5.44 -16.07 -2.23
CA ASN A 246 6.34 -17.18 -2.44
C ASN A 246 6.61 -17.32 -3.95
N PRO A 247 7.85 -17.22 -4.42
CA PRO A 247 8.15 -17.18 -5.85
C PRO A 247 7.81 -18.49 -6.57
N VAL A 248 8.03 -19.65 -5.95
CA VAL A 248 7.71 -20.96 -6.54
C VAL A 248 6.20 -21.09 -6.71
N THR A 249 5.44 -20.89 -5.63
CA THR A 249 3.98 -20.94 -5.68
C THR A 249 3.40 -19.88 -6.63
N PHE A 250 4.04 -18.70 -6.75
CA PHE A 250 3.63 -17.65 -7.70
C PHE A 250 3.73 -18.16 -9.15
N LEU A 251 4.85 -18.79 -9.52
CA LEU A 251 5.07 -19.36 -10.85
C LEU A 251 4.13 -20.55 -11.13
N GLU A 252 3.95 -21.45 -10.16
CA GLU A 252 2.99 -22.58 -10.25
C GLU A 252 1.56 -22.08 -10.45
N THR A 253 1.17 -21.01 -9.75
CA THR A 253 -0.16 -20.38 -9.86
C THR A 253 -0.37 -19.81 -11.25
N ILE A 254 0.63 -19.09 -11.83
CA ILE A 254 0.55 -18.58 -13.20
C ILE A 254 0.24 -19.73 -14.17
N GLN A 255 0.97 -20.82 -14.07
CA GLN A 255 0.83 -21.97 -14.95
C GLN A 255 -0.51 -22.69 -14.74
N LYS A 256 -0.92 -22.93 -13.48
CA LYS A 256 -2.15 -23.64 -13.09
C LYS A 256 -3.41 -22.90 -13.56
N TYR A 257 -3.47 -21.61 -13.33
CA TYR A 257 -4.67 -20.80 -13.58
C TYR A 257 -4.60 -19.97 -14.86
N LYS A 258 -3.56 -20.15 -15.66
CA LYS A 258 -3.35 -19.41 -16.93
C LYS A 258 -3.45 -17.89 -16.71
N VAL A 259 -2.75 -17.42 -15.69
CA VAL A 259 -2.70 -15.99 -15.35
C VAL A 259 -2.26 -15.19 -16.57
N SER A 260 -3.03 -14.17 -16.92
CA SER A 260 -2.77 -13.32 -18.10
C SER A 260 -2.09 -12.00 -17.75
N ILE A 261 -2.18 -11.58 -16.48
CA ILE A 261 -1.60 -10.32 -16.01
C ILE A 261 -0.91 -10.56 -14.67
N ILE A 262 0.34 -10.13 -14.55
CA ILE A 262 1.09 -10.17 -13.30
C ILE A 262 1.45 -8.77 -12.85
N GLN A 263 1.33 -8.50 -11.55
CA GLN A 263 1.82 -7.28 -10.95
C GLN A 263 3.08 -7.58 -10.14
N LEU A 264 4.14 -6.81 -10.37
CA LEU A 264 5.43 -6.99 -9.72
C LEU A 264 6.02 -5.65 -9.27
N THR A 265 6.95 -5.74 -8.31
CA THR A 265 7.98 -4.73 -8.07
C THR A 265 9.31 -5.24 -8.62
N SER A 266 10.29 -4.35 -8.78
CA SER A 266 11.64 -4.74 -9.23
C SER A 266 12.28 -5.78 -8.30
N THR A 267 12.03 -5.68 -7.00
CA THR A 267 12.49 -6.66 -6.01
C THR A 267 11.85 -8.03 -6.23
N LEU A 268 10.51 -8.09 -6.39
CA LEU A 268 9.81 -9.35 -6.61
C LEU A 268 10.23 -10.03 -7.91
N ALA A 269 10.43 -9.26 -8.99
CA ALA A 269 10.91 -9.78 -10.26
C ALA A 269 12.30 -10.40 -10.16
N LYS A 270 13.24 -9.74 -9.45
CA LYS A 270 14.57 -10.31 -9.20
C LYS A 270 14.48 -11.65 -8.47
N VAL A 271 13.60 -11.75 -7.48
CA VAL A 271 13.38 -12.99 -6.74
C VAL A 271 12.79 -14.06 -7.65
N LEU A 272 11.79 -13.73 -8.49
CA LEU A 272 11.21 -14.66 -9.47
C LEU A 272 12.25 -15.16 -10.47
N LEU A 273 13.00 -14.26 -11.09
CA LEU A 273 14.03 -14.61 -12.07
C LEU A 273 15.19 -15.43 -11.48
N SER A 274 15.42 -15.32 -10.16
CA SER A 274 16.42 -16.09 -9.42
C SER A 274 15.89 -17.41 -8.89
N THR A 275 14.60 -17.74 -9.13
CA THR A 275 14.00 -18.99 -8.68
C THR A 275 14.66 -20.16 -9.43
N PRO A 276 15.07 -21.23 -8.72
CA PRO A 276 15.59 -22.41 -9.40
C PRO A 276 14.62 -22.94 -10.45
N ASP A 277 15.16 -23.32 -11.60
CA ASP A 277 14.38 -23.86 -12.72
C ASP A 277 13.31 -22.88 -13.30
N PHE A 278 13.50 -21.59 -13.15
CA PHE A 278 12.57 -20.55 -13.66
C PHE A 278 12.15 -20.81 -15.12
N ASP A 279 13.09 -21.22 -15.97
CA ASP A 279 12.83 -21.49 -17.40
C ASP A 279 11.94 -22.72 -17.65
N LYS A 280 11.62 -23.52 -16.63
CA LYS A 280 10.71 -24.66 -16.76
C LYS A 280 9.25 -24.30 -16.58
N TYR A 281 8.95 -23.12 -16.05
CA TYR A 281 7.58 -22.65 -15.86
C TYR A 281 7.00 -22.08 -17.16
N ASP A 282 5.78 -22.47 -17.48
CA ASP A 282 5.04 -21.96 -18.63
C ASP A 282 4.40 -20.61 -18.28
N LEU A 283 5.00 -19.53 -18.76
CA LEU A 283 4.51 -18.15 -18.63
C LEU A 283 3.79 -17.65 -19.90
N SER A 284 3.53 -18.50 -20.89
CA SER A 284 2.96 -18.12 -22.19
C SER A 284 1.56 -17.49 -22.10
N SER A 285 0.85 -17.70 -21.02
CA SER A 285 -0.44 -17.03 -20.77
C SER A 285 -0.31 -15.57 -20.37
N VAL A 286 0.86 -15.14 -19.86
CA VAL A 286 1.08 -13.78 -19.36
C VAL A 286 1.25 -12.82 -20.53
N ARG A 287 0.29 -11.89 -20.70
CA ARG A 287 0.35 -10.88 -21.75
C ARG A 287 0.83 -9.52 -21.27
N ILE A 288 0.62 -9.20 -19.96
CA ILE A 288 1.07 -7.94 -19.35
C ILE A 288 1.78 -8.23 -18.03
N SER A 289 2.91 -7.55 -17.84
CA SER A 289 3.55 -7.38 -16.54
C SER A 289 3.44 -5.92 -16.12
N TYR A 290 2.72 -5.66 -15.02
CA TYR A 290 2.38 -4.35 -14.50
C TYR A 290 3.26 -4.01 -13.30
N TRP A 291 3.98 -2.90 -13.36
CA TRP A 291 5.02 -2.53 -12.41
C TRP A 291 4.72 -1.21 -11.71
N ALA A 292 4.97 -1.18 -10.40
CA ALA A 292 4.82 0.03 -9.61
C ALA A 292 5.68 0.00 -8.34
N GLY A 293 5.89 1.16 -7.74
CA GLY A 293 6.46 1.31 -6.40
C GLY A 293 7.99 1.40 -6.33
N GLU A 294 8.70 0.88 -7.33
CA GLU A 294 10.17 0.89 -7.41
C GLU A 294 10.62 1.32 -8.81
N VAL A 295 11.88 1.74 -8.91
CA VAL A 295 12.52 1.96 -10.22
C VAL A 295 12.66 0.62 -10.93
N LEU A 296 12.19 0.53 -12.17
CA LEU A 296 12.35 -0.64 -13.01
C LEU A 296 13.70 -0.57 -13.76
N PRO A 297 14.67 -1.46 -13.45
CA PRO A 297 15.91 -1.53 -14.20
C PRO A 297 15.67 -1.99 -15.64
N LYS A 298 16.33 -1.34 -16.60
CA LYS A 298 16.16 -1.65 -18.02
C LYS A 298 16.45 -3.12 -18.33
N GLU A 299 17.48 -3.70 -17.72
CA GLU A 299 17.87 -5.08 -17.93
C GLU A 299 16.77 -6.08 -17.53
N ILE A 300 15.97 -5.74 -16.51
CA ILE A 300 14.82 -6.55 -16.10
C ILE A 300 13.67 -6.36 -17.09
N ALA A 301 13.38 -5.12 -17.48
CA ALA A 301 12.36 -4.85 -18.50
C ALA A 301 12.67 -5.60 -19.81
N ASP A 302 13.93 -5.57 -20.27
CA ASP A 302 14.38 -6.26 -21.49
C ASP A 302 14.15 -7.79 -21.40
N ILE A 303 14.37 -8.41 -20.22
CA ILE A 303 14.08 -9.84 -20.04
C ILE A 303 12.60 -10.14 -20.28
N PHE A 304 11.70 -9.35 -19.67
CA PHE A 304 10.27 -9.56 -19.84
C PHE A 304 9.80 -9.30 -21.27
N VAL A 305 10.29 -8.24 -21.91
CA VAL A 305 9.91 -7.85 -23.26
C VAL A 305 10.54 -8.78 -24.31
N GLU A 306 11.87 -8.93 -24.30
CA GLU A 306 12.60 -9.57 -25.39
C GLU A 306 12.64 -11.10 -25.26
N LYS A 307 12.78 -11.65 -24.03
CA LYS A 307 12.88 -13.09 -23.84
C LYS A 307 11.53 -13.76 -23.58
N LEU A 308 10.66 -13.10 -22.80
CA LEU A 308 9.37 -13.66 -22.43
C LEU A 308 8.22 -13.20 -23.32
N GLY A 309 8.41 -12.17 -24.15
CA GLY A 309 7.37 -11.63 -25.04
C GLY A 309 6.22 -10.94 -24.30
N ILE A 310 6.45 -10.47 -23.08
CA ILE A 310 5.45 -9.89 -22.19
C ILE A 310 5.47 -8.37 -22.31
N ARG A 311 4.30 -7.73 -22.56
CA ARG A 311 4.17 -6.27 -22.50
C ARG A 311 4.46 -5.81 -21.06
N VAL A 312 5.39 -4.89 -20.90
CA VAL A 312 5.75 -4.30 -19.60
C VAL A 312 5.16 -2.91 -19.51
N VAL A 313 4.41 -2.66 -18.45
CA VAL A 313 3.86 -1.34 -18.15
C VAL A 313 4.37 -0.92 -16.77
N ASN A 314 5.20 0.12 -16.73
CA ASN A 314 5.77 0.67 -15.52
C ASN A 314 5.10 2.00 -15.18
N VAL A 315 4.61 2.14 -13.94
CA VAL A 315 3.90 3.34 -13.52
C VAL A 315 4.56 4.01 -12.32
N ILE A 316 4.56 5.33 -12.32
CA ILE A 316 4.70 6.10 -11.08
C ILE A 316 3.29 6.37 -10.56
N GLY A 317 3.06 6.02 -9.31
CA GLY A 317 1.83 6.24 -8.58
C GLY A 317 2.13 6.39 -7.09
N SER A 318 1.16 6.89 -6.36
CA SER A 318 1.20 6.95 -4.90
C SER A 318 -0.17 6.63 -4.31
N SER A 319 -0.21 6.40 -3.01
CA SER A 319 -1.49 6.20 -2.31
C SER A 319 -2.36 7.46 -2.37
N GLU A 320 -1.75 8.62 -2.53
CA GLU A 320 -2.42 9.92 -2.61
C GLU A 320 -3.03 10.22 -3.97
N THR A 321 -2.60 9.54 -5.04
CA THR A 321 -2.95 9.92 -6.42
C THR A 321 -3.42 8.77 -7.29
N CYS A 322 -3.26 7.51 -6.84
CA CYS A 322 -3.33 6.33 -7.70
C CYS A 322 -2.22 6.34 -8.77
N THR A 323 -2.56 6.08 -10.04
CA THR A 323 -1.60 6.15 -11.15
C THR A 323 -1.41 7.59 -11.61
N MET A 324 -0.16 7.98 -11.87
CA MET A 324 0.21 9.34 -12.30
C MET A 324 0.72 9.38 -13.74
N VAL A 325 1.79 8.65 -14.00
CA VAL A 325 2.49 8.61 -15.30
C VAL A 325 2.94 7.18 -15.61
N VAL A 326 3.16 6.90 -16.88
CA VAL A 326 3.43 5.55 -17.39
C VAL A 326 4.59 5.53 -18.37
N TRP A 327 5.36 4.44 -18.33
CA TRP A 327 6.17 3.93 -19.43
C TRP A 327 5.58 2.58 -19.87
N ASP A 328 5.43 2.38 -21.16
CA ASP A 328 4.76 1.20 -21.73
C ASP A 328 5.59 0.64 -22.90
N SER A 329 6.07 -0.58 -22.75
CA SER A 329 6.91 -1.23 -23.77
C SER A 329 6.22 -1.39 -25.13
N ALA A 330 4.91 -1.41 -25.19
CA ALA A 330 4.16 -1.48 -26.45
C ALA A 330 4.22 -0.17 -27.25
N ILE A 331 4.47 0.97 -26.58
CA ILE A 331 4.49 2.31 -27.19
C ILE A 331 5.91 2.88 -27.17
N ASP A 332 6.64 2.64 -26.08
CA ASP A 332 7.90 3.27 -25.73
C ASP A 332 9.11 2.31 -25.89
N ASN A 333 8.94 1.22 -26.64
CA ASN A 333 9.99 0.21 -26.82
C ASN A 333 11.29 0.85 -27.34
N GLY A 334 12.40 0.51 -26.68
CA GLY A 334 13.73 1.06 -26.98
C GLY A 334 14.08 2.34 -26.21
N THR A 335 13.13 2.94 -25.45
CA THR A 335 13.42 4.05 -24.53
C THR A 335 13.76 3.52 -23.13
N ASP A 336 14.18 4.42 -22.23
CA ASP A 336 14.46 4.08 -20.85
C ASP A 336 13.14 3.89 -20.06
N PRO A 337 12.97 2.79 -19.29
CA PRO A 337 11.79 2.60 -18.44
C PRO A 337 11.55 3.69 -17.38
N SER A 338 12.51 4.62 -17.22
CA SER A 338 12.39 5.81 -16.38
C SER A 338 11.82 7.03 -17.11
N ASP A 339 11.55 6.93 -18.42
CA ASP A 339 10.98 7.99 -19.26
C ASP A 339 9.46 7.86 -19.30
N PHE A 340 8.79 8.55 -18.37
CA PHE A 340 7.36 8.44 -18.18
C PHE A 340 6.60 9.50 -18.97
N LYS A 341 5.40 9.15 -19.38
CA LYS A 341 4.42 10.03 -20.03
C LYS A 341 3.14 10.10 -19.21
N LYS A 342 2.41 11.20 -19.34
CA LYS A 342 1.06 11.29 -18.79
C LYS A 342 0.10 10.38 -19.54
N LEU A 343 -0.95 9.95 -18.87
CA LEU A 343 -2.09 9.25 -19.45
C LEU A 343 -3.15 10.26 -19.93
N SER A 344 -4.14 9.82 -20.71
CA SER A 344 -5.22 10.69 -21.17
C SER A 344 -6.09 11.26 -20.07
N PHE A 345 -6.15 10.56 -18.92
CA PHE A 345 -6.93 10.93 -17.73
C PHE A 345 -6.07 11.52 -16.60
N THR A 346 -4.78 11.78 -16.86
CA THR A 346 -3.87 12.43 -15.90
C THR A 346 -3.31 13.72 -16.51
N ASP A 347 -2.96 14.66 -15.64
CA ASP A 347 -2.22 15.85 -16.05
C ASP A 347 -1.01 16.03 -15.15
N VAL A 348 0.08 16.55 -15.72
CA VAL A 348 1.35 16.72 -14.99
C VAL A 348 1.94 18.11 -15.23
N ARG A 349 2.53 18.65 -14.17
CA ARG A 349 3.38 19.84 -14.22
C ARG A 349 4.69 19.52 -13.53
N VAL A 350 5.77 20.19 -13.94
CA VAL A 350 7.05 20.13 -13.23
C VAL A 350 7.34 21.54 -12.76
N ILE A 351 7.43 21.71 -11.43
CA ILE A 351 7.46 23.02 -10.80
C ILE A 351 8.74 23.26 -9.99
N ASP A 352 9.13 24.52 -9.89
CA ASP A 352 10.20 24.99 -9.01
C ASP A 352 9.73 25.18 -7.55
N GLU A 353 10.61 25.65 -6.68
CA GLU A 353 10.32 25.93 -5.27
C GLU A 353 9.24 27.02 -5.08
N ASN A 354 9.05 27.89 -6.07
CA ASN A 354 8.04 28.95 -6.08
C ASN A 354 6.73 28.52 -6.73
N LYS A 355 6.60 27.20 -7.08
CA LYS A 355 5.43 26.59 -7.75
C LYS A 355 5.20 27.09 -9.19
N ASN A 356 6.21 27.63 -9.85
CA ASN A 356 6.19 27.97 -11.27
C ASN A 356 6.62 26.76 -12.11
N ASP A 357 6.06 26.66 -13.33
CA ASP A 357 6.49 25.62 -14.27
C ASP A 357 7.94 25.85 -14.70
N VAL A 358 8.76 24.78 -14.63
CA VAL A 358 10.14 24.81 -15.12
C VAL A 358 10.20 24.66 -16.64
N ALA A 359 11.31 25.11 -17.26
CA ALA A 359 11.56 24.92 -18.69
C ALA A 359 11.92 23.45 -19.02
N GLU A 360 11.84 23.08 -20.30
CA GLU A 360 12.39 21.81 -20.78
C GLU A 360 13.90 21.72 -20.52
N GLY A 361 14.36 20.58 -20.06
CA GLY A 361 15.75 20.33 -19.66
C GLY A 361 16.01 20.59 -18.16
N GLU A 362 15.10 21.22 -17.45
CA GLU A 362 15.25 21.53 -16.03
C GLU A 362 14.65 20.46 -15.13
N THR A 363 15.11 20.45 -13.88
CA THR A 363 14.62 19.56 -12.82
C THR A 363 13.67 20.32 -11.90
N GLY A 364 12.55 19.70 -11.53
CA GLY A 364 11.60 20.25 -10.57
C GLY A 364 10.79 19.17 -9.86
N GLU A 365 9.91 19.57 -8.98
CA GLU A 365 8.95 18.67 -8.31
C GLU A 365 7.82 18.30 -9.26
N LEU A 366 7.48 17.01 -9.33
CA LEU A 366 6.34 16.51 -10.08
C LEU A 366 5.04 16.89 -9.37
N LEU A 367 4.19 17.65 -10.04
CA LEU A 367 2.84 18.00 -9.64
C LEU A 367 1.85 17.24 -10.54
N VAL A 368 0.88 16.57 -9.95
CA VAL A 368 -0.02 15.67 -10.68
C VAL A 368 -1.48 15.96 -10.39
N TYR A 369 -2.31 15.91 -11.42
CA TYR A 369 -3.75 15.87 -11.34
C TYR A 369 -4.26 14.51 -11.84
N THR A 370 -5.10 13.87 -11.06
CA THR A 370 -6.02 12.79 -11.43
C THR A 370 -7.30 12.95 -10.61
N ASP A 371 -8.40 12.38 -11.06
CA ASP A 371 -9.64 12.33 -10.26
C ASP A 371 -9.43 11.60 -8.93
N GLY A 372 -8.50 10.63 -8.91
CA GLY A 372 -8.14 9.84 -7.73
C GLY A 372 -7.30 10.55 -6.69
N VAL A 373 -6.91 11.82 -6.89
CA VAL A 373 -6.20 12.60 -5.84
C VAL A 373 -7.07 12.65 -4.58
N ILE A 374 -6.47 12.29 -3.44
CA ILE A 374 -7.13 12.32 -2.13
C ILE A 374 -7.80 13.67 -1.86
N THR A 375 -8.86 13.67 -1.08
CA THR A 375 -9.54 14.92 -0.71
C THR A 375 -8.76 15.65 0.39
N GLU A 376 -8.13 14.91 1.29
CA GLU A 376 -7.35 15.45 2.39
C GLU A 376 -6.42 14.40 3.03
N TYR A 377 -5.48 14.83 3.83
CA TYR A 377 -4.88 14.05 4.90
C TYR A 377 -5.78 14.16 6.13
N PHE A 378 -6.51 13.11 6.45
CA PHE A 378 -7.48 13.09 7.55
C PHE A 378 -6.85 13.50 8.87
N GLY A 379 -7.45 14.47 9.53
CA GLY A 379 -6.96 15.02 10.79
C GLY A 379 -5.69 15.88 10.67
N ASN A 380 -5.23 16.22 9.44
CA ASN A 380 -4.05 17.06 9.23
C ASN A 380 -4.27 18.11 8.13
N PRO A 381 -5.03 19.18 8.43
CA PRO A 381 -5.37 20.21 7.46
C PRO A 381 -4.14 21.01 6.97
N GLU A 382 -3.10 21.17 7.79
CA GLU A 382 -1.86 21.86 7.40
C GLU A 382 -1.13 21.09 6.30
N LEU A 383 -0.97 19.78 6.47
CA LEU A 383 -0.36 18.93 5.45
C LEU A 383 -1.22 18.85 4.18
N SER A 384 -2.54 18.85 4.33
CA SER A 384 -3.47 18.89 3.20
C SER A 384 -3.26 20.15 2.37
N ALA A 385 -3.21 21.33 3.01
CA ALA A 385 -2.97 22.60 2.35
C ALA A 385 -1.56 22.70 1.73
N GLU A 386 -0.54 22.06 2.33
CA GLU A 386 0.82 21.99 1.78
C GLU A 386 0.87 21.17 0.49
N LYS A 387 0.16 20.02 0.46
CA LYS A 387 0.32 18.99 -0.56
C LYS A 387 -0.75 18.99 -1.65
N ILE A 388 -1.94 19.52 -1.37
CA ILE A 388 -3.05 19.52 -2.31
C ILE A 388 -3.33 20.97 -2.70
N LEU A 389 -3.06 21.29 -3.97
CA LEU A 389 -3.33 22.61 -4.54
C LEU A 389 -4.61 22.53 -5.38
N THR A 390 -5.53 23.46 -5.19
CA THR A 390 -6.74 23.55 -6.01
C THR A 390 -6.58 24.68 -7.03
N ASP A 391 -6.79 24.37 -8.31
CA ASP A 391 -6.76 25.36 -9.39
C ASP A 391 -8.11 26.09 -9.54
N GLU A 392 -8.17 27.05 -10.46
CA GLU A 392 -9.37 27.86 -10.75
C GLU A 392 -10.56 27.01 -11.29
N GLN A 393 -10.27 25.83 -11.84
CA GLN A 393 -11.28 24.88 -12.31
C GLN A 393 -11.74 23.91 -11.19
N GLY A 394 -11.23 24.05 -9.98
CA GLY A 394 -11.53 23.17 -8.84
C GLY A 394 -10.80 21.82 -8.88
N ARG A 395 -9.82 21.62 -9.78
CA ARG A 395 -9.04 20.39 -9.87
C ARG A 395 -8.01 20.34 -8.73
N ARG A 396 -7.91 19.18 -8.09
CA ARG A 396 -6.93 18.95 -7.02
C ARG A 396 -5.62 18.43 -7.59
N TRP A 397 -4.58 19.26 -7.50
CA TRP A 397 -3.21 18.91 -7.88
C TRP A 397 -2.43 18.48 -6.67
N PHE A 398 -1.68 17.39 -6.80
CA PHE A 398 -0.89 16.81 -5.71
C PHE A 398 0.60 17.09 -5.90
N CYS A 399 1.24 17.69 -4.88
CA CYS A 399 2.69 17.88 -4.79
C CYS A 399 3.33 16.57 -4.32
N THR A 400 3.92 15.81 -5.24
CA THR A 400 4.36 14.43 -4.98
C THR A 400 5.59 14.32 -4.08
N GLY A 401 6.45 15.35 -4.09
CA GLY A 401 7.79 15.28 -3.50
C GLY A 401 8.78 14.49 -4.35
N ASP A 402 8.38 13.99 -5.52
CA ASP A 402 9.28 13.35 -6.47
C ASP A 402 9.92 14.43 -7.36
N LEU A 403 11.24 14.38 -7.51
CA LEU A 403 11.98 15.21 -8.44
C LEU A 403 12.08 14.51 -9.78
N VAL A 404 11.78 15.25 -10.84
CA VAL A 404 11.85 14.77 -12.22
C VAL A 404 12.56 15.77 -13.13
N ASN A 405 13.24 15.27 -14.15
CA ASN A 405 13.73 16.09 -15.26
C ASN A 405 12.61 16.21 -16.30
N LYS A 406 12.24 17.43 -16.66
CA LYS A 406 11.28 17.71 -17.73
C LYS A 406 11.98 17.60 -19.08
N LEU A 407 11.68 16.54 -19.81
CA LEU A 407 12.27 16.28 -21.14
C LEU A 407 11.34 16.78 -22.25
N PRO A 408 11.85 16.95 -23.50
CA PRO A 408 11.03 17.29 -24.67
C PRO A 408 9.89 16.30 -24.89
N GLY A 409 8.77 16.80 -25.44
CA GLY A 409 7.62 15.96 -25.75
C GLY A 409 6.76 15.56 -24.55
N GLY A 410 6.87 16.29 -23.44
CA GLY A 410 6.07 16.03 -22.23
C GLY A 410 6.51 14.80 -21.43
N ILE A 411 7.72 14.29 -21.69
CA ILE A 411 8.33 13.20 -20.94
C ILE A 411 8.86 13.72 -19.62
N VAL A 412 8.66 12.97 -18.55
CA VAL A 412 9.26 13.22 -17.25
C VAL A 412 10.14 12.03 -16.84
N ARG A 413 11.41 12.30 -16.55
CA ARG A 413 12.36 11.29 -16.08
C ARG A 413 12.57 11.40 -14.59
N PHE A 414 12.33 10.33 -13.86
CA PHE A 414 12.53 10.31 -12.41
C PHE A 414 13.99 10.61 -12.03
N ALA A 415 14.20 11.59 -11.15
CA ALA A 415 15.51 12.06 -10.70
C ALA A 415 15.78 11.80 -9.22
N GLY A 416 14.74 11.50 -8.42
CA GLY A 416 14.89 11.23 -6.99
C GLY A 416 13.71 11.69 -6.14
N ARG A 417 13.92 11.77 -4.82
CA ARG A 417 12.92 12.31 -3.86
C ARG A 417 13.52 13.39 -2.99
N SER A 418 12.71 14.38 -2.65
CA SER A 418 13.08 15.47 -1.77
C SER A 418 13.16 15.08 -0.29
N LYS A 419 12.56 13.96 0.14
CA LYS A 419 12.49 13.48 1.53
C LYS A 419 13.23 12.16 1.75
N ARG A 420 13.66 11.92 3.01
CA ARG A 420 14.45 10.76 3.45
C ARG A 420 13.59 9.49 3.56
N ILE A 421 13.16 8.97 2.42
CA ILE A 421 12.40 7.72 2.32
C ILE A 421 13.32 6.62 1.79
N ILE A 422 13.39 5.51 2.49
CA ILE A 422 14.18 4.33 2.13
C ILE A 422 13.25 3.31 1.48
N LYS A 423 13.53 2.95 0.23
CA LYS A 423 12.76 1.93 -0.50
C LYS A 423 13.38 0.56 -0.27
N ARG A 424 12.86 -0.17 0.73
CA ARG A 424 13.39 -1.46 1.16
C ARG A 424 12.46 -2.61 0.78
N GLY A 425 12.84 -3.36 -0.26
CA GLY A 425 12.08 -4.55 -0.65
C GLY A 425 10.60 -4.28 -0.93
N GLY A 426 10.30 -3.20 -1.66
CA GLY A 426 8.93 -2.78 -1.97
C GLY A 426 8.25 -1.95 -0.87
N ASN A 427 8.82 -1.88 0.34
CA ASN A 427 8.27 -1.09 1.45
C ASN A 427 8.91 0.30 1.49
N LEU A 428 8.09 1.30 1.83
CA LEU A 428 8.56 2.66 2.09
C LEU A 428 8.85 2.79 3.58
N VAL A 429 10.11 3.08 3.94
CA VAL A 429 10.55 3.27 5.32
C VAL A 429 10.99 4.72 5.49
N HIS A 430 10.35 5.43 6.39
CA HIS A 430 10.78 6.78 6.76
C HIS A 430 11.92 6.68 7.76
N ALA A 431 13.06 7.27 7.42
CA ALA A 431 14.24 7.24 8.27
C ALA A 431 13.96 7.84 9.66
N GLU A 432 13.14 8.89 9.71
CA GLU A 432 12.75 9.59 10.94
C GLU A 432 11.94 8.70 11.89
N GLU A 433 11.12 7.80 11.37
CA GLU A 433 10.35 6.85 12.19
C GLU A 433 11.27 5.83 12.88
N VAL A 434 12.24 5.33 12.13
CA VAL A 434 13.26 4.42 12.65
C VAL A 434 14.13 5.14 13.70
N GLU A 435 14.54 6.39 13.43
CA GLU A 435 15.27 7.23 14.38
C GLU A 435 14.48 7.45 15.68
N ALA A 436 13.20 7.77 15.57
CA ALA A 436 12.33 7.97 16.72
C ALA A 436 12.26 6.71 17.61
N CYS A 437 12.17 5.53 17.01
CA CYS A 437 12.18 4.26 17.74
C CYS A 437 13.56 4.00 18.38
N LEU A 438 14.67 4.23 17.66
CA LEU A 438 16.01 4.08 18.18
C LEU A 438 16.26 4.98 19.41
N LEU A 439 15.77 6.21 19.39
CA LEU A 439 15.92 7.17 20.49
C LEU A 439 15.18 6.77 21.77
N THR A 440 14.22 5.85 21.70
CA THR A 440 13.57 5.28 22.90
C THR A 440 14.41 4.17 23.54
N HIS A 441 15.47 3.69 22.89
CA HIS A 441 16.31 2.63 23.41
C HIS A 441 17.19 3.15 24.56
N PRO A 442 17.26 2.44 25.72
CA PRO A 442 17.96 2.95 26.92
C PRO A 442 19.45 3.24 26.72
N LYS A 443 20.10 2.54 25.80
CA LYS A 443 21.54 2.67 25.52
C LYS A 443 21.90 3.70 24.44
N ILE A 444 20.92 4.32 23.79
CA ILE A 444 21.16 5.22 22.65
C ILE A 444 21.01 6.68 23.09
N ALA A 445 22.04 7.48 22.85
CA ALA A 445 22.04 8.92 23.10
C ALA A 445 21.55 9.72 21.90
N ALA A 446 21.97 9.32 20.68
CA ALA A 446 21.52 9.91 19.43
C ALA A 446 21.56 8.87 18.31
N ALA A 447 20.72 9.06 17.29
CA ALA A 447 20.67 8.19 16.12
C ALA A 447 20.47 9.02 14.85
N ALA A 448 21.00 8.51 13.73
CA ALA A 448 20.76 9.01 12.39
C ALA A 448 20.59 7.81 11.46
N VAL A 449 19.52 7.81 10.66
CA VAL A 449 19.21 6.70 9.77
C VAL A 449 19.28 7.17 8.31
N THR A 450 19.89 6.38 7.45
CA THR A 450 19.98 6.62 6.02
C THR A 450 19.89 5.31 5.27
N ASP A 451 19.99 5.39 3.96
CA ASP A 451 20.02 4.26 3.05
C ASP A 451 21.44 3.98 2.51
N GLU A 452 21.67 2.73 2.14
CA GLU A 452 22.74 2.33 1.23
C GLU A 452 22.15 1.42 0.14
N PRO A 453 22.70 1.42 -1.10
CA PRO A 453 22.28 0.48 -2.12
C PRO A 453 22.45 -0.98 -1.67
N HIS A 454 21.49 -1.83 -2.00
CA HIS A 454 21.55 -3.26 -1.73
C HIS A 454 21.13 -4.07 -2.97
N PRO A 455 21.90 -5.08 -3.40
CA PRO A 455 21.70 -5.75 -4.69
C PRO A 455 20.35 -6.48 -4.82
N VAL A 456 19.74 -6.88 -3.70
CA VAL A 456 18.48 -7.65 -3.71
C VAL A 456 17.29 -6.79 -3.34
N ILE A 457 17.36 -6.03 -2.23
CA ILE A 457 16.20 -5.30 -1.67
C ILE A 457 16.14 -3.83 -2.09
N GLY A 458 16.95 -3.42 -3.07
CA GLY A 458 17.03 -2.04 -3.55
C GLY A 458 17.84 -1.14 -2.64
N GLN A 459 17.31 -0.82 -1.47
CA GLN A 459 18.00 -0.06 -0.42
C GLN A 459 17.97 -0.82 0.90
N GLN A 460 19.06 -0.74 1.66
CA GLN A 460 19.13 -1.22 3.04
C GLN A 460 19.14 -0.05 4.02
N ILE A 461 18.63 -0.31 5.22
CA ILE A 461 18.56 0.69 6.29
C ILE A 461 19.87 0.68 7.07
N VAL A 462 20.55 1.82 7.13
CA VAL A 462 21.78 2.02 7.90
C VAL A 462 21.50 2.95 9.06
N ALA A 463 21.70 2.47 10.28
CA ALA A 463 21.59 3.26 11.51
C ALA A 463 22.97 3.63 12.04
N TYR A 464 23.29 4.91 12.07
CA TYR A 464 24.41 5.47 12.81
C TYR A 464 23.94 5.78 14.23
N ILE A 465 24.60 5.20 15.21
CA ILE A 465 24.18 5.24 16.61
C ILE A 465 25.30 5.82 17.47
N GLN A 466 24.97 6.87 18.19
CA GLN A 466 25.78 7.37 19.28
C GLN A 466 25.29 6.71 20.57
N PRO A 467 26.08 5.80 21.18
CA PRO A 467 25.67 5.15 22.42
C PRO A 467 25.77 6.11 23.61
N LYS A 468 25.11 5.76 24.71
CA LYS A 468 25.32 6.42 26.01
C LYS A 468 26.57 5.85 26.69
N GLY A 469 27.60 6.66 26.81
CA GLY A 469 28.88 6.21 27.38
C GLY A 469 29.55 5.10 26.55
N GLU A 470 30.01 4.05 27.18
CA GLU A 470 30.71 2.90 26.56
C GLU A 470 29.76 1.76 26.16
N GLU A 471 28.43 2.01 26.11
CA GLU A 471 27.45 0.99 25.79
C GLU A 471 27.62 0.47 24.35
N LYS A 472 27.42 -0.84 24.18
CA LYS A 472 27.41 -1.47 22.86
C LYS A 472 26.01 -1.76 22.43
N VAL A 473 25.69 -1.38 21.21
CA VAL A 473 24.39 -1.65 20.56
C VAL A 473 24.64 -2.48 19.30
N THR A 474 24.05 -3.65 19.24
CA THR A 474 24.20 -4.55 18.09
C THR A 474 22.92 -4.64 17.28
N ARG A 475 23.05 -5.05 16.00
CA ARG A 475 21.89 -5.31 15.14
C ARG A 475 20.92 -6.33 15.77
N GLY A 476 21.45 -7.40 16.38
CA GLY A 476 20.60 -8.43 17.02
C GLY A 476 19.87 -7.91 18.26
N GLU A 477 20.45 -6.97 19.00
CA GLU A 477 19.78 -6.29 20.11
C GLU A 477 18.66 -5.36 19.59
N LEU A 478 18.94 -4.60 18.54
CA LEU A 478 17.93 -3.74 17.90
C LEU A 478 16.78 -4.56 17.31
N ALA A 479 17.06 -5.69 16.66
CA ALA A 479 16.03 -6.55 16.13
C ALA A 479 15.04 -7.01 17.23
N ARG A 480 15.56 -7.41 18.40
CA ARG A 480 14.72 -7.75 19.57
C ARG A 480 14.01 -6.54 20.17
N TYR A 481 14.65 -5.38 20.15
CA TYR A 481 14.05 -4.15 20.67
C TYR A 481 12.92 -3.62 19.81
N PHE A 482 13.03 -3.79 18.49
CA PHE A 482 12.00 -3.41 17.52
C PHE A 482 10.84 -4.39 17.48
N ASP A 483 11.08 -5.64 17.91
CA ASP A 483 10.06 -6.68 17.89
C ASP A 483 8.82 -6.24 18.69
N GLY A 484 7.67 -6.36 18.06
CA GLY A 484 6.39 -5.89 18.59
C GLY A 484 6.23 -4.36 18.70
N LYS A 485 7.22 -3.53 18.29
CA LYS A 485 7.12 -2.06 18.30
C LYS A 485 6.92 -1.48 16.91
N LEU A 486 7.76 -1.90 15.97
CA LEU A 486 7.70 -1.51 14.56
C LEU A 486 7.67 -2.75 13.67
N SER A 487 7.23 -2.56 12.44
CA SER A 487 7.24 -3.62 11.42
C SER A 487 8.66 -4.15 11.20
N ALA A 488 8.80 -5.47 11.03
CA ALA A 488 10.10 -6.13 10.93
C ALA A 488 10.98 -5.60 9.77
N TYR A 489 10.36 -5.13 8.68
CA TYR A 489 11.08 -4.52 7.56
C TYR A 489 11.69 -3.14 7.87
N LYS A 490 11.38 -2.53 9.01
CA LYS A 490 11.93 -1.25 9.48
C LYS A 490 13.16 -1.42 10.38
N VAL A 491 13.49 -2.65 10.76
CA VAL A 491 14.70 -2.95 11.54
C VAL A 491 15.94 -2.61 10.72
N PRO A 492 16.91 -1.83 11.26
CA PRO A 492 18.14 -1.52 10.55
C PRO A 492 18.91 -2.77 10.11
N ASP A 493 19.33 -2.77 8.83
CA ASP A 493 20.14 -3.86 8.27
C ASP A 493 21.60 -3.76 8.71
N LYS A 494 22.08 -2.53 8.86
CA LYS A 494 23.45 -2.21 9.29
C LYS A 494 23.42 -1.23 10.44
N VAL A 495 24.27 -1.48 11.44
CA VAL A 495 24.46 -0.62 12.61
C VAL A 495 25.90 -0.15 12.62
N VAL A 496 26.09 1.16 12.70
CA VAL A 496 27.39 1.81 12.75
C VAL A 496 27.46 2.63 14.03
N LEU A 497 28.34 2.26 14.95
CA LEU A 497 28.56 3.04 16.17
C LEU A 497 29.43 4.25 15.86
N VAL A 498 29.03 5.41 16.34
CA VAL A 498 29.74 6.67 16.17
C VAL A 498 29.93 7.37 17.51
N GLU A 499 31.01 8.10 17.66
CA GLU A 499 31.26 8.89 18.87
C GLU A 499 30.26 10.05 19.00
N GLU A 500 29.90 10.67 17.86
CA GLU A 500 28.98 11.80 17.80
C GLU A 500 28.25 11.80 16.47
N ILE A 501 26.94 12.14 16.50
CA ILE A 501 26.14 12.44 15.30
C ILE A 501 26.40 13.89 14.89
N PRO A 502 27.08 14.15 13.76
CA PRO A 502 27.42 15.50 13.33
C PRO A 502 26.16 16.31 13.00
N LYS A 503 26.00 17.46 13.65
CA LYS A 503 24.89 18.39 13.45
C LYS A 503 25.39 19.78 13.13
N ASP A 504 24.65 20.50 12.27
CA ASP A 504 24.83 21.92 12.02
C ASP A 504 23.46 22.60 12.14
N ILE A 505 23.37 23.58 13.05
CA ILE A 505 22.11 24.28 13.39
C ILE A 505 20.96 23.26 13.63
N GLY A 506 21.23 22.20 14.39
CA GLY A 506 20.27 21.13 14.72
C GLY A 506 20.01 20.10 13.62
N LYS A 507 20.53 20.26 12.40
CA LYS A 507 20.33 19.34 11.26
C LYS A 507 21.50 18.35 11.13
N ILE A 508 21.17 17.07 11.01
CA ILE A 508 22.16 15.99 10.83
C ILE A 508 22.89 16.15 9.50
N GLN A 509 24.21 16.09 9.54
CA GLN A 509 25.11 16.25 8.39
C GLN A 509 25.54 14.87 7.83
N PHE A 510 24.67 14.21 7.09
CA PHE A 510 24.89 12.85 6.53
C PHE A 510 26.16 12.71 5.69
N LYS A 511 26.59 13.79 5.01
CA LYS A 511 27.83 13.77 4.21
C LYS A 511 29.09 13.42 5.04
N TYR A 512 29.09 13.73 6.33
CA TYR A 512 30.20 13.39 7.21
C TYR A 512 30.08 11.97 7.78
N LEU A 513 28.85 11.45 7.97
CA LEU A 513 28.63 10.07 8.39
C LEU A 513 29.02 9.08 7.29
N ARG A 514 28.73 9.38 6.03
CA ARG A 514 29.05 8.52 4.87
C ARG A 514 30.55 8.50 4.50
N LYS A 515 31.34 9.50 4.90
CA LYS A 515 32.77 9.64 4.52
C LYS A 515 33.77 9.00 5.49
N LYS A 516 33.34 8.68 6.72
CA LYS A 516 34.21 7.98 7.68
C LYS A 516 34.05 6.47 7.49
N GLU A 517 35.15 5.77 7.18
CA GLU A 517 35.21 4.31 7.32
C GLU A 517 35.17 3.99 8.82
N TYR A 518 33.99 3.75 9.34
CA TYR A 518 33.85 3.20 10.69
C TYR A 518 34.09 1.69 10.61
N LYS A 519 35.15 1.23 11.27
CA LYS A 519 35.49 -0.20 11.41
C LYS A 519 34.57 -0.90 12.41
#